data_42d1fd2f479528dcec6269b4cc6cd31e
#
_entry.id   42d1fd2f479528dcec6269b4cc6cd31e
#
_cell.length_a   1.000
_cell.length_b   1.000
_cell.length_c   1.000
_cell.angle_alpha   90.00
_cell.angle_beta   90.00
_cell.angle_gamma   90.00
#
_symmetry.space_group_name_H-M   'P 1'
#
loop_
_entity.id
_entity.type
_entity.pdbx_description
1 polymer ?
#
loop_
_entity_poly.entity_id
_entity_poly.type
_entity_poly.pdbx_seq_one_letter_code
_entity_poly.pdbx_strand_id
1 'polypeptide(L)'
;MAVLKKIRSRWWSPSSDEFLLQDEQTVPAIVGMRYDIRPLTVSHLDECWRLDQRCFVDGEAYSRETFEYLLTAPEAVSYRAATSGGAMVGFVIGLVEPDHTGHITTVGVAPEHRRRQLAKRLMAEVEKGFRQRDVRIVRLEVRSLNIPAQKLYQRLGYSVTQRLPKYYSNGGDGLLMLKSLD
;
A
#
# COMPACT_ATOMS: atom_id res chain seq x y z
N MET A 1 5.50 -7.42 21.23
CA MET A 1 4.03 -7.61 21.13
C MET A 1 3.21 -6.31 21.12
N ALA A 2 3.69 -5.18 21.69
CA ALA A 2 2.93 -3.92 21.74
C ALA A 2 3.01 -3.06 20.44
N VAL A 3 4.04 -3.24 19.59
CA VAL A 3 4.26 -2.45 18.38
C VAL A 3 3.27 -2.84 17.27
N LEU A 4 2.95 -4.13 17.13
CA LEU A 4 2.02 -4.63 16.11
C LEU A 4 0.58 -4.13 16.28
N LYS A 5 0.14 -3.79 17.51
CA LYS A 5 -1.19 -3.20 17.75
C LYS A 5 -1.34 -1.76 17.21
N LYS A 6 -0.23 -1.07 16.88
CA LYS A 6 -0.24 0.30 16.35
C LYS A 6 -0.04 0.37 14.82
N ILE A 7 0.37 -0.73 14.18
CA ILE A 7 0.53 -0.78 12.71
C ILE A 7 -0.86 -1.07 12.13
N ARG A 8 -1.66 -0.03 12.02
CA ARG A 8 -2.94 -0.07 11.32
C ARG A 8 -2.65 0.26 9.86
N SER A 9 -3.02 -0.64 8.96
CA SER A 9 -2.84 -0.44 7.53
C SER A 9 -3.49 0.87 7.07
N ARG A 10 -2.81 1.57 6.20
CA ARG A 10 -3.10 2.94 5.82
C ARG A 10 -3.13 3.09 4.31
N TRP A 11 -4.08 3.86 3.84
CA TRP A 11 -4.25 4.12 2.44
C TRP A 11 -4.61 5.58 2.14
N TRP A 12 -4.14 6.02 1.01
CA TRP A 12 -4.33 7.30 0.38
C TRP A 12 -5.77 7.84 0.49
N SER A 13 -5.92 9.09 0.95
CA SER A 13 -7.12 9.91 0.79
C SER A 13 -6.88 10.95 -0.29
N PRO A 14 -7.72 11.05 -1.34
CA PRO A 14 -7.78 12.27 -2.13
C PRO A 14 -8.56 13.32 -1.34
N SER A 15 -8.16 14.59 -1.45
CA SER A 15 -9.02 15.71 -1.07
C SER A 15 -10.36 15.58 -1.82
N SER A 16 -11.46 15.74 -1.09
CA SER A 16 -12.82 15.37 -1.49
C SER A 16 -13.39 16.11 -2.70
N ASP A 17 -12.74 17.13 -3.23
CA ASP A 17 -13.31 18.01 -4.25
C ASP A 17 -12.83 17.78 -5.68
N GLU A 18 -11.79 16.96 -5.90
CA GLU A 18 -11.21 16.75 -7.24
C GLU A 18 -11.68 15.47 -7.93
N PHE A 19 -12.49 14.64 -7.26
CA PHE A 19 -12.76 13.28 -7.72
C PHE A 19 -14.13 13.04 -8.35
N LEU A 20 -15.04 14.02 -8.33
CA LEU A 20 -16.41 13.81 -8.82
C LEU A 20 -16.61 14.00 -10.33
N LEU A 21 -15.61 14.44 -11.09
CA LEU A 21 -15.78 14.81 -12.52
C LEU A 21 -14.75 14.23 -13.50
N GLN A 22 -13.98 13.19 -13.14
CA GLN A 22 -13.08 12.58 -14.13
C GLN A 22 -13.38 11.11 -14.34
N ASP A 23 -14.34 10.86 -15.26
CA ASP A 23 -14.37 9.65 -16.07
C ASP A 23 -12.98 9.35 -16.65
N GLU A 24 -12.60 8.09 -16.61
CA GLU A 24 -11.49 7.36 -17.27
C GLU A 24 -10.49 8.13 -18.16
N GLN A 25 -10.23 9.39 -17.93
CA GLN A 25 -9.16 10.08 -18.64
C GLN A 25 -7.82 9.57 -18.14
N THR A 26 -7.27 8.65 -18.90
CA THR A 26 -5.87 8.25 -18.83
C THR A 26 -5.02 9.52 -18.86
N VAL A 27 -4.40 9.88 -17.72
CA VAL A 27 -3.38 10.92 -17.69
C VAL A 27 -2.42 10.59 -18.83
N PRO A 28 -2.12 11.52 -19.78
CA PRO A 28 -1.23 11.23 -20.89
C PRO A 28 0.02 10.59 -20.34
N ALA A 29 0.35 9.40 -20.78
CA ALA A 29 1.61 8.78 -20.43
C ALA A 29 2.68 9.80 -20.78
N ILE A 30 3.56 10.16 -19.85
CA ILE A 30 4.84 10.74 -20.22
C ILE A 30 5.44 9.68 -21.11
N VAL A 31 5.37 9.91 -22.43
CA VAL A 31 5.71 8.92 -23.45
C VAL A 31 7.14 8.47 -23.18
N GLY A 32 7.33 7.18 -22.88
CA GLY A 32 8.65 6.59 -22.68
C GLY A 32 9.10 6.33 -21.22
N MET A 33 8.36 6.75 -20.19
CA MET A 33 8.80 6.47 -18.82
C MET A 33 8.57 4.99 -18.48
N ARG A 34 9.66 4.25 -18.30
CA ARG A 34 9.64 2.86 -17.82
C ARG A 34 9.73 2.84 -16.29
N TYR A 35 9.05 1.87 -15.71
CA TYR A 35 9.06 1.62 -14.27
C TYR A 35 9.44 0.17 -14.01
N ASP A 36 10.37 -0.03 -13.09
CA ASP A 36 10.78 -1.34 -12.61
C ASP A 36 10.22 -1.57 -11.20
N ILE A 37 9.74 -2.79 -10.94
CA ILE A 37 9.45 -3.21 -9.56
C ILE A 37 10.66 -3.98 -9.05
N ARG A 38 11.17 -3.57 -7.88
CA ARG A 38 12.39 -4.11 -7.27
C ARG A 38 12.16 -4.34 -5.77
N PRO A 39 12.93 -5.20 -5.11
CA PRO A 39 12.89 -5.32 -3.65
C PRO A 39 13.09 -3.96 -2.98
N LEU A 40 12.35 -3.73 -1.90
CA LEU A 40 12.52 -2.61 -1.00
C LEU A 40 13.22 -3.11 0.26
N THR A 41 14.33 -2.49 0.62
CA THR A 41 15.16 -2.89 1.76
C THR A 41 15.42 -1.69 2.67
N VAL A 42 16.00 -1.93 3.83
CA VAL A 42 16.34 -0.86 4.79
C VAL A 42 17.25 0.21 4.21
N SER A 43 18.06 -0.10 3.19
CA SER A 43 18.89 0.90 2.49
C SER A 43 18.08 1.99 1.77
N HIS A 44 16.78 1.77 1.56
CA HIS A 44 15.84 2.70 0.94
C HIS A 44 14.93 3.41 1.97
N LEU A 45 15.22 3.27 3.27
CA LEU A 45 14.39 3.76 4.36
C LEU A 45 14.01 5.23 4.21
N ASP A 46 15.00 6.10 4.06
CA ASP A 46 14.76 7.54 4.04
C ASP A 46 13.99 7.99 2.78
N GLU A 47 14.24 7.34 1.64
CA GLU A 47 13.51 7.62 0.40
C GLU A 47 12.05 7.16 0.53
N CYS A 48 11.82 5.97 1.09
CA CYS A 48 10.49 5.42 1.31
C CYS A 48 9.68 6.27 2.30
N TRP A 49 10.30 6.66 3.42
CA TRP A 49 9.66 7.51 4.41
C TRP A 49 9.27 8.88 3.84
N ARG A 50 10.17 9.56 3.08
CA ARG A 50 9.82 10.82 2.42
C ARG A 50 8.69 10.65 1.40
N LEU A 51 8.65 9.55 0.69
CA LEU A 51 7.57 9.26 -0.25
C LEU A 51 6.25 9.03 0.48
N ASP A 52 6.25 8.34 1.62
CA ASP A 52 5.06 8.13 2.46
C ASP A 52 4.45 9.47 2.90
N GLN A 53 5.29 10.43 3.34
CA GLN A 53 4.81 11.77 3.74
C GLN A 53 4.09 12.51 2.59
N ARG A 54 4.48 12.25 1.35
CA ARG A 54 3.83 12.83 0.16
C ARG A 54 2.58 12.08 -0.26
N CYS A 55 2.49 10.80 0.07
CA CYS A 55 1.33 9.96 -0.25
C CYS A 55 0.18 10.18 0.73
N PHE A 56 0.48 10.51 2.00
CA PHE A 56 -0.45 10.52 3.13
C PHE A 56 -0.40 11.87 3.86
N VAL A 57 -1.11 12.85 3.33
CA VAL A 57 -1.03 14.25 3.78
C VAL A 57 -1.88 14.56 5.03
N ASP A 58 -2.82 13.70 5.41
CA ASP A 58 -3.78 13.97 6.49
C ASP A 58 -3.31 13.46 7.88
N GLY A 59 -2.01 13.55 8.17
CA GLY A 59 -1.43 13.16 9.46
C GLY A 59 -1.33 11.65 9.67
N GLU A 60 -1.44 10.88 8.61
CA GLU A 60 -1.39 9.41 8.64
C GLU A 60 -0.05 8.82 8.22
N ALA A 61 0.94 9.66 7.90
CA ALA A 61 2.27 9.22 7.53
C ALA A 61 2.94 8.48 8.70
N TYR A 62 3.51 7.30 8.44
CA TYR A 62 4.24 6.56 9.45
C TYR A 62 5.49 7.34 9.89
N SER A 63 5.90 7.10 11.13
CA SER A 63 7.20 7.61 11.58
C SER A 63 8.34 6.86 10.87
N ARG A 64 9.51 7.48 10.86
CA ARG A 64 10.71 6.85 10.30
C ARG A 64 11.05 5.53 11.02
N GLU A 65 10.88 5.49 12.34
CA GLU A 65 11.11 4.32 13.18
C GLU A 65 10.14 3.18 12.84
N THR A 66 8.89 3.50 12.50
CA THR A 66 7.92 2.50 12.02
C THR A 66 8.39 1.87 10.71
N PHE A 67 8.88 2.67 9.75
CA PHE A 67 9.43 2.15 8.50
C PHE A 67 10.69 1.30 8.73
N GLU A 68 11.58 1.73 9.62
CA GLU A 68 12.78 0.97 9.98
C GLU A 68 12.39 -0.41 10.54
N TYR A 69 11.45 -0.45 11.48
CA TYR A 69 10.91 -1.71 11.99
C TYR A 69 10.32 -2.59 10.87
N LEU A 70 9.47 -2.03 10.03
CA LEU A 70 8.82 -2.78 8.94
C LEU A 70 9.82 -3.33 7.93
N LEU A 71 10.87 -2.58 7.59
CA LEU A 71 11.87 -2.97 6.60
C LEU A 71 12.95 -3.91 7.15
N THR A 72 13.13 -3.97 8.46
CA THR A 72 14.09 -4.87 9.11
C THR A 72 13.43 -6.15 9.65
N ALA A 73 12.10 -6.22 9.70
CA ALA A 73 11.38 -7.39 10.16
C ALA A 73 11.67 -8.61 9.24
N PRO A 74 12.05 -9.78 9.78
CA PRO A 74 12.29 -11.00 8.99
C PRO A 74 11.05 -11.45 8.20
N GLU A 75 9.86 -11.12 8.71
CA GLU A 75 8.56 -11.44 8.12
C GLU A 75 8.18 -10.49 6.96
N ALA A 76 8.98 -9.44 6.71
CA ALA A 76 8.66 -8.43 5.71
C ALA A 76 8.75 -8.98 4.28
N VAL A 77 7.77 -8.59 3.47
CA VAL A 77 7.74 -8.78 2.02
C VAL A 77 7.51 -7.39 1.43
N SER A 78 8.56 -6.79 0.85
CA SER A 78 8.55 -5.38 0.50
C SER A 78 9.10 -5.13 -0.90
N TYR A 79 8.40 -4.27 -1.66
CA TYR A 79 8.81 -3.90 -3.02
C TYR A 79 8.66 -2.39 -3.24
N ARG A 80 9.46 -1.86 -4.17
CA ARG A 80 9.40 -0.48 -4.63
C ARG A 80 9.24 -0.40 -6.15
N ALA A 81 8.54 0.61 -6.61
CA ALA A 81 8.51 1.02 -8.00
C ALA A 81 9.53 2.14 -8.21
N ALA A 82 10.43 1.95 -9.16
CA ALA A 82 11.44 2.93 -9.53
C ALA A 82 11.31 3.34 -10.99
N THR A 83 11.65 4.60 -11.31
CA THR A 83 11.81 5.07 -12.68
C THR A 83 13.09 4.48 -13.29
N SER A 84 13.26 4.62 -14.60
CA SER A 84 14.52 4.27 -15.29
C SER A 84 15.74 5.04 -14.74
N GLY A 85 15.56 6.24 -14.18
CA GLY A 85 16.58 7.00 -13.48
C GLY A 85 16.85 6.57 -12.04
N GLY A 86 16.15 5.52 -11.55
CA GLY A 86 16.35 4.96 -10.21
C GLY A 86 15.50 5.58 -9.09
N ALA A 87 14.84 6.71 -9.32
CA ALA A 87 14.02 7.38 -8.30
C ALA A 87 12.81 6.50 -7.91
N MET A 88 12.57 6.35 -6.60
CA MET A 88 11.42 5.64 -6.07
C MET A 88 10.14 6.47 -6.24
N VAL A 89 9.12 5.86 -6.85
CA VAL A 89 7.82 6.50 -7.13
C VAL A 89 6.64 5.73 -6.55
N GLY A 90 6.91 4.62 -5.89
CA GLY A 90 5.89 3.84 -5.18
C GLY A 90 6.54 2.74 -4.35
N PHE A 91 5.79 2.24 -3.40
CA PHE A 91 6.22 1.17 -2.49
C PHE A 91 5.04 0.35 -2.01
N VAL A 92 5.30 -0.86 -1.55
CA VAL A 92 4.40 -1.72 -0.80
C VAL A 92 5.20 -2.46 0.26
N ILE A 93 4.63 -2.57 1.46
CA ILE A 93 5.19 -3.36 2.55
C ILE A 93 4.08 -4.25 3.09
N GLY A 94 4.38 -5.53 3.19
CA GLY A 94 3.54 -6.51 3.85
C GLY A 94 4.35 -7.33 4.85
N LEU A 95 3.66 -7.95 5.78
CA LEU A 95 4.22 -8.85 6.79
C LEU A 95 3.54 -10.21 6.70
N VAL A 96 4.29 -11.27 6.91
CA VAL A 96 3.71 -12.59 7.19
C VAL A 96 3.43 -12.67 8.69
N GLU A 97 2.16 -12.80 9.05
CA GLU A 97 1.73 -12.92 10.44
C GLU A 97 1.99 -14.33 11.00
N PRO A 98 2.01 -14.51 12.34
CA PRO A 98 2.24 -15.83 12.95
C PRO A 98 1.25 -16.92 12.56
N ASP A 99 0.05 -16.55 12.12
CA ASP A 99 -0.98 -17.46 11.62
C ASP A 99 -0.86 -17.75 10.11
N HIS A 100 0.28 -17.39 9.51
CA HIS A 100 0.54 -17.48 8.07
C HIS A 100 -0.41 -16.65 7.20
N THR A 101 -1.07 -15.62 7.74
CA THR A 101 -1.79 -14.62 6.96
C THR A 101 -0.82 -13.54 6.48
N GLY A 102 -0.91 -13.14 5.22
CA GLY A 102 -0.19 -11.98 4.70
C GLY A 102 -0.95 -10.69 5.05
N HIS A 103 -0.29 -9.75 5.68
CA HIS A 103 -0.88 -8.45 5.99
C HIS A 103 -0.22 -7.34 5.17
N ILE A 104 -0.96 -6.73 4.25
CA ILE A 104 -0.49 -5.51 3.57
C ILE A 104 -0.60 -4.34 4.55
N THR A 105 0.54 -3.87 5.05
CA THR A 105 0.58 -2.80 6.06
C THR A 105 0.48 -1.42 5.43
N THR A 106 1.11 -1.22 4.27
CA THR A 106 1.07 0.05 3.55
C THR A 106 1.41 -0.13 2.07
N VAL A 107 0.82 0.69 1.21
CA VAL A 107 1.22 0.86 -0.18
C VAL A 107 0.98 2.30 -0.60
N GLY A 108 1.95 2.90 -1.25
CA GLY A 108 1.91 4.28 -1.71
C GLY A 108 2.42 4.42 -3.14
N VAL A 109 1.86 5.40 -3.86
CA VAL A 109 2.36 5.84 -5.18
C VAL A 109 2.38 7.35 -5.18
N ALA A 110 3.51 7.92 -5.57
CA ALA A 110 3.70 9.36 -5.71
C ALA A 110 2.54 9.98 -6.52
N PRO A 111 1.95 11.10 -6.08
CA PRO A 111 0.78 11.69 -6.73
C PRO A 111 0.93 11.84 -8.25
N GLU A 112 2.05 12.35 -8.72
CA GLU A 112 2.38 12.57 -10.14
C GLU A 112 2.63 11.30 -10.96
N HIS A 113 2.75 10.14 -10.28
CA HIS A 113 2.95 8.82 -10.91
C HIS A 113 1.72 7.90 -10.75
N ARG A 114 0.60 8.42 -10.22
CA ARG A 114 -0.66 7.68 -10.10
C ARG A 114 -1.27 7.38 -11.48
N ARG A 115 -2.31 6.53 -11.52
CA ARG A 115 -3.05 6.12 -12.74
C ARG A 115 -2.18 5.44 -13.81
N ARG A 116 -1.00 4.93 -13.43
CA ARG A 116 -0.05 4.21 -14.28
C ARG A 116 0.08 2.73 -13.91
N GLN A 117 -0.93 2.19 -13.24
CA GLN A 117 -1.02 0.79 -12.78
C GLN A 117 0.08 0.37 -11.79
N LEU A 118 0.85 1.32 -11.22
CA LEU A 118 1.96 0.99 -10.32
C LEU A 118 1.50 0.27 -9.05
N ALA A 119 0.41 0.73 -8.42
CA ALA A 119 -0.16 0.05 -7.26
C ALA A 119 -0.56 -1.40 -7.58
N LYS A 120 -1.18 -1.65 -8.75
CA LYS A 120 -1.50 -3.00 -9.20
C LYS A 120 -0.26 -3.88 -9.34
N ARG A 121 0.81 -3.35 -9.94
CA ARG A 121 2.08 -4.07 -10.12
C ARG A 121 2.76 -4.35 -8.78
N LEU A 122 2.79 -3.38 -7.87
CA LEU A 122 3.33 -3.54 -6.51
C LEU A 122 2.56 -4.62 -5.74
N MET A 123 1.23 -4.58 -5.78
CA MET A 123 0.37 -5.59 -5.15
C MET A 123 0.63 -6.99 -5.72
N ALA A 124 0.78 -7.11 -7.03
CA ALA A 124 1.09 -8.41 -7.66
C ALA A 124 2.43 -8.98 -7.17
N GLU A 125 3.47 -8.16 -7.00
CA GLU A 125 4.77 -8.62 -6.52
C GLU A 125 4.75 -9.01 -5.04
N VAL A 126 4.05 -8.23 -4.17
CA VAL A 126 3.95 -8.60 -2.76
C VAL A 126 3.12 -9.88 -2.57
N GLU A 127 2.04 -10.07 -3.34
CA GLU A 127 1.26 -11.31 -3.33
C GLU A 127 2.09 -12.52 -3.81
N LYS A 128 2.93 -12.33 -4.82
CA LYS A 128 3.89 -13.35 -5.27
C LYS A 128 4.89 -13.69 -4.18
N GLY A 129 5.44 -12.68 -3.49
CA GLY A 129 6.34 -12.87 -2.36
C GLY A 129 5.67 -13.58 -1.17
N PHE A 130 4.40 -13.33 -0.93
CA PHE A 130 3.59 -14.05 0.05
C PHE A 130 3.39 -15.53 -0.33
N ARG A 131 3.07 -15.84 -1.59
CA ARG A 131 2.96 -17.23 -2.06
C ARG A 131 4.27 -18.00 -1.87
N GLN A 132 5.42 -17.36 -2.08
CA GLN A 132 6.74 -17.98 -1.86
C GLN A 132 7.03 -18.28 -0.37
N ARG A 133 6.21 -17.76 0.54
CA ARG A 133 6.25 -18.00 1.99
C ARG A 133 5.03 -18.80 2.50
N ASP A 134 4.38 -19.54 1.60
CA ASP A 134 3.21 -20.39 1.90
C ASP A 134 2.00 -19.64 2.49
N VAL A 135 1.93 -18.33 2.27
CA VAL A 135 0.75 -17.52 2.61
C VAL A 135 -0.37 -17.80 1.62
N ARG A 136 -1.55 -18.15 2.14
CA ARG A 136 -2.75 -18.43 1.33
C ARG A 136 -3.84 -17.38 1.44
N ILE A 137 -3.82 -16.60 2.49
CA ILE A 137 -4.81 -15.53 2.72
C ILE A 137 -4.06 -14.22 2.93
N VAL A 138 -4.46 -13.18 2.23
CA VAL A 138 -3.95 -11.82 2.42
C VAL A 138 -5.05 -10.93 2.91
N ARG A 139 -4.73 -10.13 3.93
CA ARG A 139 -5.61 -9.10 4.48
C ARG A 139 -5.02 -7.70 4.30
N LEU A 140 -5.90 -6.74 4.26
CA LEU A 140 -5.59 -5.33 4.36
C LEU A 140 -6.77 -4.58 4.99
N GLU A 141 -6.49 -3.41 5.55
CA GLU A 141 -7.54 -2.49 5.97
C GLU A 141 -7.50 -1.23 5.11
N VAL A 142 -8.67 -0.72 4.75
CA VAL A 142 -8.82 0.49 3.94
C VAL A 142 -9.87 1.41 4.56
N ARG A 143 -9.67 2.72 4.45
CA ARG A 143 -10.69 3.68 4.91
C ARG A 143 -12.01 3.47 4.21
N SER A 144 -13.10 3.53 4.96
CA SER A 144 -14.46 3.42 4.41
C SER A 144 -14.79 4.54 3.41
N LEU A 145 -14.11 5.68 3.50
CA LEU A 145 -14.28 6.81 2.58
C LEU A 145 -13.30 6.77 1.39
N ASN A 146 -12.30 5.87 1.39
CA ASN A 146 -11.35 5.75 0.29
C ASN A 146 -11.90 4.84 -0.83
N ILE A 147 -12.91 5.33 -1.54
CA ILE A 147 -13.57 4.59 -2.63
C ILE A 147 -12.59 4.19 -3.74
N PRO A 148 -11.63 5.03 -4.17
CA PRO A 148 -10.66 4.62 -5.19
C PRO A 148 -9.81 3.41 -4.80
N ALA A 149 -9.31 3.37 -3.56
CA ALA A 149 -8.53 2.24 -3.08
C ALA A 149 -9.39 0.97 -2.96
N GLN A 150 -10.63 1.09 -2.44
CA GLN A 150 -11.56 -0.04 -2.39
C GLN A 150 -11.80 -0.63 -3.77
N LYS A 151 -12.08 0.21 -4.79
CA LYS A 151 -12.24 -0.24 -6.18
C LYS A 151 -10.99 -0.93 -6.73
N LEU A 152 -9.79 -0.42 -6.39
CA LEU A 152 -8.53 -1.07 -6.76
C LEU A 152 -8.46 -2.47 -6.18
N TYR A 153 -8.70 -2.63 -4.86
CA TYR A 153 -8.63 -3.94 -4.20
C TYR A 153 -9.68 -4.91 -4.68
N GLN A 154 -10.91 -4.46 -4.89
CA GLN A 154 -11.96 -5.30 -5.47
C GLN A 154 -11.56 -5.83 -6.85
N ARG A 155 -10.97 -4.99 -7.71
CA ARG A 155 -10.43 -5.42 -9.03
C ARG A 155 -9.25 -6.38 -8.91
N LEU A 156 -8.53 -6.38 -7.78
CA LEU A 156 -7.45 -7.32 -7.48
C LEU A 156 -7.95 -8.61 -6.81
N GLY A 157 -9.26 -8.75 -6.58
CA GLY A 157 -9.88 -9.92 -6.00
C GLY A 157 -10.03 -9.88 -4.47
N TYR A 158 -9.84 -8.73 -3.84
CA TYR A 158 -10.13 -8.55 -2.41
C TYR A 158 -11.62 -8.31 -2.21
N SER A 159 -12.19 -8.93 -1.17
CA SER A 159 -13.57 -8.75 -0.75
C SER A 159 -13.64 -8.14 0.64
N VAL A 160 -14.59 -7.24 0.87
CA VAL A 160 -14.87 -6.68 2.20
C VAL A 160 -15.48 -7.78 3.07
N THR A 161 -14.86 -8.02 4.22
CA THR A 161 -15.32 -9.04 5.18
C THR A 161 -15.83 -8.43 6.48
N GLN A 162 -15.36 -7.25 6.85
CA GLN A 162 -15.75 -6.60 8.08
C GLN A 162 -15.65 -5.08 7.99
N ARG A 163 -16.59 -4.36 8.63
CA ARG A 163 -16.45 -2.94 8.95
C ARG A 163 -15.76 -2.80 10.31
N LEU A 164 -14.81 -1.88 10.39
CA LEU A 164 -14.01 -1.58 11.59
C LEU A 164 -14.35 -0.16 12.06
N PRO A 165 -15.32 0.02 12.98
CA PRO A 165 -15.72 1.34 13.44
C PRO A 165 -14.57 2.05 14.17
N LYS A 166 -14.38 3.35 13.92
CA LYS A 166 -13.35 4.19 14.58
C LYS A 166 -11.94 3.58 14.54
N TYR A 167 -11.62 2.92 13.44
CA TYR A 167 -10.37 2.18 13.29
C TYR A 167 -9.13 3.10 13.23
N TYR A 168 -9.24 4.24 12.54
CA TYR A 168 -8.15 5.18 12.36
C TYR A 168 -8.05 6.17 13.52
N SER A 169 -6.87 6.76 13.73
CA SER A 169 -6.56 7.66 14.85
C SER A 169 -7.48 8.89 14.91
N ASN A 170 -7.94 9.36 13.75
CA ASN A 170 -8.90 10.46 13.64
C ASN A 170 -10.37 10.04 13.81
N GLY A 171 -10.63 8.80 14.23
CA GLY A 171 -11.97 8.24 14.42
C GLY A 171 -12.66 7.75 13.15
N GLY A 172 -11.98 7.77 12.01
CA GLY A 172 -12.52 7.25 10.75
C GLY A 172 -12.69 5.73 10.76
N ASP A 173 -13.74 5.24 10.09
CA ASP A 173 -14.01 3.81 9.96
C ASP A 173 -13.08 3.17 8.92
N GLY A 174 -12.70 1.93 9.18
CA GLY A 174 -12.02 1.05 8.25
C GLY A 174 -12.92 -0.04 7.68
N LEU A 175 -12.48 -0.66 6.61
CA LEU A 175 -12.99 -1.90 6.07
C LEU A 175 -11.84 -2.91 6.05
N LEU A 176 -12.06 -4.09 6.64
CA LEU A 176 -11.17 -5.23 6.47
C LEU A 176 -11.50 -5.90 5.14
N MET A 177 -10.48 -6.10 4.31
CA MET A 177 -10.63 -6.82 3.05
C MET A 177 -9.68 -8.01 3.03
N LEU A 178 -10.16 -9.13 2.50
CA LEU A 178 -9.43 -10.39 2.37
C LEU A 178 -9.38 -10.84 0.92
N LYS A 179 -8.31 -11.60 0.61
CA LYS A 179 -8.12 -12.30 -0.67
C LYS A 179 -7.48 -13.66 -0.42
N SER A 180 -7.99 -14.73 -1.06
CA SER A 180 -7.27 -15.99 -1.22
C SER A 180 -6.21 -15.88 -2.32
N LEU A 181 -5.06 -16.48 -2.10
CA LEU A 181 -3.93 -16.52 -3.06
C LEU A 181 -3.82 -17.87 -3.80
N ASP A 182 -4.89 -18.66 -3.81
CA ASP A 182 -4.91 -19.97 -4.50
C ASP A 182 -4.56 -19.86 -5.98
#